data_898c963c2f12b04d8f5962d1528ce7ca
#
_entry.id   898c963c2f12b04d8f5962d1528ce7ca
#
_cell.length_a   1.000
_cell.length_b   1.000
_cell.length_c   1.000
_cell.angle_alpha   90.00
_cell.angle_beta   90.00
_cell.angle_gamma   90.00
#
_symmetry.space_group_name_H-M   'P 1'
#
loop_
_entity.id
_entity.type
_entity.pdbx_description
1 polymer ?
#
loop_
_entity_poly.entity_id
_entity_poly.type
_entity_poly.pdbx_seq_one_letter_code
_entity_poly.pdbx_strand_id
1 'polypeptide(L)'
;MDISRTYDVLILGGGNAALCAAITAAQAGRSVLVLECAPKHFRGGNSRHTRNLRCMHDAPADVLSDSYPEDEYWQDLLKVTGGQTNEKLARMTIRHTATCREWMIRHGARFQPPLGGTLQLARTNAFFLGGGKALVNAYYRTAGALGVEVAYDAEVIELDIRDGKFTSAIVAHQGAQLEIRAKAVVAATSHALWRSFASKRRMGHYENPICISTA
;
A
#
# COMPACT_ATOMS: atom_id res chain seq x y z
N MET A 1 16.13 -12.43 -6.61
CA MET A 1 15.24 -13.22 -5.73
C MET A 1 15.94 -14.52 -5.38
N ASP A 2 16.18 -14.76 -4.12
CA ASP A 2 16.79 -16.00 -3.63
C ASP A 2 15.68 -16.97 -3.15
N ILE A 3 15.47 -18.06 -3.87
CA ILE A 3 14.42 -19.06 -3.58
C ILE A 3 14.81 -20.03 -2.46
N SER A 4 16.10 -20.11 -2.12
CA SER A 4 16.58 -20.98 -1.04
C SER A 4 16.34 -20.39 0.36
N ARG A 5 16.07 -19.08 0.40
CA ARG A 5 15.92 -18.31 1.63
C ARG A 5 14.46 -18.27 2.09
N THR A 6 14.25 -18.30 3.40
CA THR A 6 12.96 -17.93 4.01
C THR A 6 13.00 -16.45 4.41
N TYR A 7 12.13 -15.65 3.84
CA TYR A 7 11.99 -14.24 4.19
C TYR A 7 11.19 -14.05 5.48
N ASP A 8 11.41 -12.94 6.19
CA ASP A 8 10.51 -12.60 7.30
C ASP A 8 9.14 -12.16 6.80
N VAL A 9 9.12 -11.35 5.73
CA VAL A 9 7.88 -10.82 5.15
C VAL A 9 7.89 -10.94 3.63
N LEU A 10 6.85 -11.55 3.08
CA LEU A 10 6.54 -11.57 1.66
C LEU A 10 5.43 -10.56 1.38
N ILE A 11 5.63 -9.68 0.40
CA ILE A 11 4.64 -8.65 0.04
C ILE A 11 4.19 -8.88 -1.39
N LEU A 12 2.88 -9.00 -1.57
CA LEU A 12 2.25 -9.26 -2.86
C LEU A 12 1.75 -7.95 -3.45
N GLY A 13 2.30 -7.56 -4.60
CA GLY A 13 2.06 -6.31 -5.28
C GLY A 13 3.15 -5.27 -5.03
N GLY A 14 3.27 -4.28 -5.91
CA GLY A 14 4.29 -3.22 -5.87
C GLY A 14 3.70 -1.81 -5.85
N GLY A 15 2.44 -1.65 -5.45
CA GLY A 15 1.76 -0.36 -5.31
C GLY A 15 2.09 0.35 -3.99
N ASN A 16 1.38 1.46 -3.73
CA ASN A 16 1.61 2.30 -2.55
C ASN A 16 1.52 1.51 -1.23
N ALA A 17 0.46 0.71 -1.05
CA ALA A 17 0.27 -0.08 0.17
C ALA A 17 1.40 -1.10 0.38
N ALA A 18 1.79 -1.80 -0.69
CA ALA A 18 2.88 -2.76 -0.67
C ALA A 18 4.22 -2.11 -0.27
N LEU A 19 4.54 -0.96 -0.86
CA LEU A 19 5.79 -0.27 -0.58
C LEU A 19 5.82 0.34 0.83
N CYS A 20 4.69 0.85 1.33
CA CYS A 20 4.59 1.28 2.73
C CYS A 20 4.85 0.11 3.69
N ALA A 21 4.24 -1.05 3.45
CA ALA A 21 4.47 -2.25 4.24
C ALA A 21 5.94 -2.72 4.17
N ALA A 22 6.53 -2.71 2.96
CA ALA A 22 7.93 -3.12 2.74
C ALA A 22 8.91 -2.23 3.50
N ILE A 23 8.74 -0.90 3.39
CA ILE A 23 9.59 0.07 4.08
C ILE A 23 9.47 -0.11 5.59
N THR A 24 8.24 -0.23 6.11
CA THR A 24 8.00 -0.39 7.54
C THR A 24 8.61 -1.68 8.09
N ALA A 25 8.45 -2.80 7.39
CA ALA A 25 9.04 -4.07 7.79
C ALA A 25 10.58 -4.04 7.75
N ALA A 26 11.16 -3.47 6.69
CA ALA A 26 12.60 -3.32 6.56
C ALA A 26 13.21 -2.42 7.64
N GLN A 27 12.54 -1.32 8.00
CA GLN A 27 12.93 -0.45 9.11
C GLN A 27 12.90 -1.16 10.46
N ALA A 28 12.03 -2.17 10.61
CA ALA A 28 12.00 -3.05 11.77
C ALA A 28 13.06 -4.18 11.70
N GLY A 29 14.01 -4.11 10.78
CA GLY A 29 15.10 -5.08 10.62
C GLY A 29 14.68 -6.42 10.02
N ARG A 30 13.52 -6.47 9.32
CA ARG A 30 13.01 -7.70 8.71
C ARG A 30 13.52 -7.86 7.28
N SER A 31 13.80 -9.10 6.89
CA SER A 31 14.08 -9.44 5.51
C SER A 31 12.78 -9.43 4.70
N VAL A 32 12.74 -8.65 3.62
CA VAL A 32 11.51 -8.40 2.85
C VAL A 32 11.74 -8.72 1.38
N LEU A 33 10.79 -9.46 0.79
CA LEU A 33 10.66 -9.64 -0.65
C LEU A 33 9.32 -9.08 -1.11
N VAL A 34 9.35 -8.23 -2.12
CA VAL A 34 8.16 -7.70 -2.84
C VAL A 34 8.03 -8.45 -4.17
N LEU A 35 6.85 -9.01 -4.43
CA LEU A 35 6.49 -9.65 -5.70
C LEU A 35 5.57 -8.72 -6.49
N GLU A 36 6.09 -8.15 -7.56
CA GLU A 36 5.33 -7.31 -8.50
C GLU A 36 5.14 -8.05 -9.82
N CYS A 37 3.88 -8.25 -10.21
CA CYS A 37 3.57 -8.97 -11.45
C CYS A 37 3.91 -8.15 -12.72
N ALA A 38 3.93 -6.83 -12.62
CA ALA A 38 4.31 -5.98 -13.73
C ALA A 38 5.83 -5.93 -13.93
N PRO A 39 6.30 -5.73 -15.17
CA PRO A 39 7.70 -5.44 -15.41
C PRO A 39 8.10 -4.11 -14.78
N LYS A 40 9.38 -3.96 -14.49
CA LYS A 40 9.94 -2.82 -13.73
C LYS A 40 9.47 -1.45 -14.21
N HIS A 41 9.30 -1.25 -15.51
CA HIS A 41 8.90 0.04 -16.09
C HIS A 41 7.39 0.33 -15.93
N PHE A 42 6.57 -0.69 -15.65
CA PHE A 42 5.14 -0.58 -15.38
C PHE A 42 4.75 -0.77 -13.91
N ARG A 43 5.72 -1.01 -13.03
CA ARG A 43 5.50 -1.25 -11.60
C ARG A 43 4.64 -0.16 -10.93
N GLY A 44 3.92 -0.53 -9.88
CA GLY A 44 3.20 0.41 -9.02
C GLY A 44 1.70 0.49 -9.24
N GLY A 45 1.16 -0.25 -10.22
CA GLY A 45 -0.29 -0.35 -10.47
C GLY A 45 -1.00 1.02 -10.50
N ASN A 46 -2.21 1.09 -9.95
CA ASN A 46 -2.99 2.34 -9.91
C ASN A 46 -2.36 3.48 -9.11
N SER A 47 -1.44 3.18 -8.19
CA SER A 47 -0.74 4.21 -7.41
C SER A 47 0.08 5.18 -8.28
N ARG A 48 0.46 4.78 -9.49
CA ARG A 48 1.15 5.66 -10.48
C ARG A 48 0.27 6.80 -10.99
N HIS A 49 -1.05 6.63 -10.91
CA HIS A 49 -2.04 7.58 -11.46
C HIS A 49 -2.62 8.51 -10.40
N THR A 50 -2.28 8.30 -9.12
CA THR A 50 -2.70 9.19 -8.05
C THR A 50 -2.08 10.58 -8.19
N ARG A 51 -2.79 11.62 -7.73
CA ARG A 51 -2.31 13.00 -7.80
C ARG A 51 -2.16 13.65 -6.43
N ASN A 52 -2.93 13.21 -5.47
CA ASN A 52 -3.03 13.83 -4.17
C ASN A 52 -3.38 12.82 -3.08
N LEU A 53 -3.30 13.29 -1.86
CA LEU A 53 -3.74 12.62 -0.66
C LEU A 53 -4.66 13.57 0.09
N ARG A 54 -5.84 13.11 0.51
CA ARG A 54 -6.71 13.84 1.40
C ARG A 54 -6.19 13.72 2.83
N CYS A 55 -6.05 14.83 3.54
CA CYS A 55 -5.42 14.87 4.86
C CYS A 55 -6.30 15.61 5.87
N MET A 56 -6.56 14.95 7.00
CA MET A 56 -7.12 15.60 8.19
C MET A 56 -6.07 16.54 8.81
N HIS A 57 -6.46 17.73 9.23
CA HIS A 57 -5.62 18.69 9.96
C HIS A 57 -6.49 19.76 10.64
N ASP A 58 -6.05 20.23 11.80
CA ASP A 58 -6.81 21.18 12.63
C ASP A 58 -6.43 22.65 12.36
N ALA A 59 -5.32 22.89 11.68
CA ALA A 59 -4.80 24.21 11.37
C ALA A 59 -4.02 24.18 10.04
N PRO A 60 -3.77 25.32 9.39
CA PRO A 60 -2.92 25.40 8.21
C PRO A 60 -1.56 24.76 8.47
N ALA A 61 -1.08 23.97 7.55
CA ALA A 61 0.19 23.29 7.65
C ALA A 61 0.83 23.17 6.26
N ASP A 62 2.08 23.67 6.11
CA ASP A 62 2.95 23.49 4.96
C ASP A 62 2.22 23.66 3.59
N VAL A 63 1.70 22.59 3.01
CA VAL A 63 1.00 22.60 1.71
C VAL A 63 -0.54 22.57 1.82
N LEU A 64 -1.06 22.59 3.06
CA LEU A 64 -2.50 22.57 3.35
C LEU A 64 -2.93 23.93 3.93
N SER A 65 -3.99 24.50 3.37
CA SER A 65 -4.59 25.73 3.86
C SER A 65 -5.76 25.44 4.80
N ASP A 66 -6.00 26.35 5.77
CA ASP A 66 -7.13 26.32 6.68
C ASP A 66 -7.14 25.06 7.57
N SER A 67 -8.30 24.52 7.92
CA SER A 67 -8.49 23.29 8.69
C SER A 67 -9.40 22.30 7.95
N TYR A 68 -9.24 21.02 8.24
CA TYR A 68 -10.09 19.94 7.75
C TYR A 68 -10.19 18.85 8.83
N PRO A 69 -11.06 19.07 9.85
CA PRO A 69 -11.13 18.20 11.02
C PRO A 69 -11.75 16.83 10.71
N GLU A 70 -11.58 15.88 11.65
CA GLU A 70 -12.04 14.50 11.51
C GLU A 70 -13.51 14.41 11.12
N ASP A 71 -14.40 15.16 11.80
CA ASP A 71 -15.84 15.05 11.58
C ASP A 71 -16.27 15.56 10.20
N GLU A 72 -15.63 16.60 9.69
CA GLU A 72 -15.87 17.07 8.32
C GLU A 72 -15.41 16.04 7.30
N TYR A 73 -14.21 15.47 7.48
CA TYR A 73 -13.73 14.41 6.60
C TYR A 73 -14.65 13.18 6.64
N TRP A 74 -15.12 12.83 7.83
CA TRP A 74 -16.07 11.74 8.00
C TRP A 74 -17.38 11.99 7.25
N GLN A 75 -17.96 13.19 7.36
CA GLN A 75 -19.18 13.56 6.64
C GLN A 75 -18.98 13.53 5.12
N ASP A 76 -17.85 14.00 4.64
CA ASP A 76 -17.51 13.93 3.22
C ASP A 76 -17.38 12.48 2.72
N LEU A 77 -16.79 11.61 3.53
CA LEU A 77 -16.69 10.19 3.21
C LEU A 77 -18.09 9.54 3.13
N LEU A 78 -18.96 9.83 4.07
CA LEU A 78 -20.34 9.31 4.06
C LEU A 78 -21.11 9.77 2.81
N LYS A 79 -20.95 11.02 2.38
CA LYS A 79 -21.56 11.50 1.13
C LYS A 79 -21.11 10.71 -0.08
N VAL A 80 -19.80 10.43 -0.19
CA VAL A 80 -19.23 9.70 -1.34
C VAL A 80 -19.62 8.22 -1.33
N THR A 81 -19.69 7.60 -0.15
CA THR A 81 -20.01 6.17 -0.02
C THR A 81 -21.51 5.88 0.10
N GLY A 82 -22.37 6.91 0.09
CA GLY A 82 -23.79 6.74 0.34
C GLY A 82 -24.09 6.19 1.75
N GLY A 83 -23.23 6.46 2.71
CA GLY A 83 -23.32 5.97 4.09
C GLY A 83 -22.82 4.53 4.28
N GLN A 84 -22.39 3.86 3.23
CA GLN A 84 -21.91 2.47 3.29
C GLN A 84 -20.39 2.41 3.48
N THR A 85 -19.96 2.29 4.73
CA THR A 85 -18.54 2.13 5.06
C THR A 85 -18.36 1.47 6.43
N ASN A 86 -17.18 0.90 6.66
CA ASN A 86 -16.78 0.43 7.98
C ASN A 86 -16.28 1.64 8.80
N GLU A 87 -17.11 2.16 9.70
CA GLU A 87 -16.81 3.36 10.47
C GLU A 87 -15.50 3.24 11.24
N LYS A 88 -15.26 2.14 11.94
CA LYS A 88 -14.05 1.92 12.73
C LYS A 88 -12.78 2.04 11.88
N LEU A 89 -12.77 1.38 10.73
CA LEU A 89 -11.65 1.39 9.80
C LEU A 89 -11.49 2.78 9.14
N ALA A 90 -12.58 3.40 8.75
CA ALA A 90 -12.59 4.69 8.10
C ALA A 90 -12.07 5.79 9.04
N ARG A 91 -12.58 5.87 10.27
CA ARG A 91 -12.10 6.85 11.26
C ARG A 91 -10.63 6.62 11.64
N MET A 92 -10.21 5.37 11.79
CA MET A 92 -8.79 5.05 11.99
C MET A 92 -7.95 5.60 10.84
N THR A 93 -8.36 5.36 9.58
CA THR A 93 -7.66 5.85 8.39
C THR A 93 -7.62 7.38 8.37
N ILE A 94 -8.76 8.06 8.62
CA ILE A 94 -8.85 9.52 8.66
C ILE A 94 -7.85 10.10 9.66
N ARG A 95 -7.82 9.60 10.90
CA ARG A 95 -6.89 10.07 11.94
C ARG A 95 -5.43 9.90 11.55
N HIS A 96 -5.09 8.78 10.91
CA HIS A 96 -3.72 8.55 10.46
C HIS A 96 -3.31 9.46 9.30
N THR A 97 -4.25 10.05 8.56
CA THR A 97 -3.88 11.00 7.49
C THR A 97 -3.26 12.29 8.04
N ALA A 98 -3.48 12.62 9.31
CA ALA A 98 -2.88 13.79 9.94
C ALA A 98 -1.33 13.73 9.97
N THR A 99 -0.77 12.55 10.15
CA THR A 99 0.69 12.34 10.28
C THR A 99 1.32 11.65 9.06
N CYS A 100 0.51 11.09 8.15
CA CYS A 100 1.04 10.30 7.04
C CYS A 100 1.92 11.13 6.09
N ARG A 101 1.64 12.42 5.91
CA ARG A 101 2.45 13.33 5.06
C ARG A 101 3.90 13.40 5.51
N GLU A 102 4.14 13.56 6.82
CA GLU A 102 5.50 13.59 7.38
C GLU A 102 6.22 12.27 7.15
N TRP A 103 5.52 11.15 7.36
CA TRP A 103 6.06 9.82 7.04
C TRP A 103 6.44 9.72 5.56
N MET A 104 5.58 10.17 4.67
CA MET A 104 5.80 10.17 3.23
C MET A 104 7.01 11.01 2.82
N ILE A 105 7.16 12.21 3.40
CA ILE A 105 8.30 13.11 3.17
C ILE A 105 9.61 12.44 3.60
N ARG A 106 9.64 11.84 4.80
CA ARG A 106 10.82 11.09 5.28
C ARG A 106 11.24 9.97 4.34
N HIS A 107 10.30 9.42 3.56
CA HIS A 107 10.56 8.36 2.58
C HIS A 107 10.64 8.87 1.13
N GLY A 108 10.91 10.17 0.97
CA GLY A 108 11.26 10.78 -0.32
C GLY A 108 10.09 11.27 -1.16
N ALA A 109 8.86 11.23 -0.66
CA ALA A 109 7.74 11.90 -1.30
C ALA A 109 7.92 13.42 -1.24
N ARG A 110 7.47 14.12 -2.29
CA ARG A 110 7.47 15.57 -2.34
C ARG A 110 6.08 16.08 -2.64
N PHE A 111 5.71 17.14 -1.98
CA PHE A 111 4.44 17.82 -2.20
C PHE A 111 4.69 19.17 -2.90
N GLN A 112 3.76 19.59 -3.72
CA GLN A 112 3.81 20.90 -4.35
C GLN A 112 3.21 21.95 -3.42
N PRO A 113 3.61 23.24 -3.57
CA PRO A 113 2.99 24.34 -2.85
C PRO A 113 1.46 24.34 -3.02
N PRO A 114 0.71 24.98 -2.10
CA PRO A 114 -0.73 25.07 -2.21
C PRO A 114 -1.16 25.62 -3.56
N LEU A 115 -2.09 24.96 -4.21
CA LEU A 115 -2.67 25.46 -5.46
C LEU A 115 -3.65 26.59 -5.13
N GLY A 116 -3.32 27.79 -5.57
CA GLY A 116 -4.21 28.94 -5.52
C GLY A 116 -5.28 28.86 -6.62
N GLY A 117 -6.35 29.63 -6.45
CA GLY A 117 -7.43 29.75 -7.43
C GLY A 117 -8.83 29.58 -6.83
N THR A 118 -9.85 29.52 -7.69
CA THR A 118 -11.26 29.46 -7.29
C THR A 118 -11.61 28.21 -6.50
N LEU A 119 -10.93 27.11 -6.76
CA LEU A 119 -11.09 25.86 -6.02
C LEU A 119 -10.01 25.77 -4.93
N GLN A 120 -10.43 25.83 -3.68
CA GLN A 120 -9.53 25.69 -2.52
C GLN A 120 -9.15 24.21 -2.28
N LEU A 121 -8.61 23.54 -3.29
CA LEU A 121 -8.27 22.13 -3.22
C LEU A 121 -7.20 21.84 -2.17
N ALA A 122 -6.30 22.79 -1.91
CA ALA A 122 -5.28 22.68 -0.89
C ALA A 122 -5.83 22.67 0.54
N ARG A 123 -7.12 22.97 0.73
CA ARG A 123 -7.77 22.87 2.04
C ARG A 123 -7.91 21.40 2.49
N THR A 124 -8.16 20.49 1.57
CA THR A 124 -8.43 19.10 1.91
C THR A 124 -7.38 18.12 1.37
N ASN A 125 -6.60 18.54 0.36
CA ASN A 125 -5.72 17.63 -0.38
C ASN A 125 -4.30 18.19 -0.51
N ALA A 126 -3.32 17.37 -0.14
CA ALA A 126 -1.91 17.59 -0.44
C ALA A 126 -1.56 16.94 -1.79
N PHE A 127 -1.06 17.74 -2.74
CA PHE A 127 -0.75 17.28 -4.10
C PHE A 127 0.70 16.82 -4.21
N PHE A 128 0.93 15.67 -4.83
CA PHE A 128 2.27 15.13 -5.05
C PHE A 128 3.01 15.89 -6.16
N LEU A 129 4.20 16.35 -5.87
CA LEU A 129 5.10 16.92 -6.88
C LEU A 129 5.57 15.81 -7.82
N GLY A 130 5.16 15.89 -9.09
CA GLY A 130 5.40 14.84 -10.08
C GLY A 130 4.41 13.66 -10.04
N GLY A 131 3.34 13.80 -9.25
CA GLY A 131 2.22 12.84 -9.19
C GLY A 131 2.61 11.48 -8.61
N GLY A 132 1.72 10.50 -8.80
CA GLY A 132 1.87 9.15 -8.25
C GLY A 132 3.09 8.38 -8.78
N LYS A 133 3.50 8.65 -10.02
CA LYS A 133 4.73 8.04 -10.56
C LYS A 133 5.98 8.47 -9.78
N ALA A 134 6.08 9.76 -9.42
CA ALA A 134 7.17 10.26 -8.62
C ALA A 134 7.13 9.69 -7.19
N LEU A 135 5.95 9.62 -6.57
CA LEU A 135 5.72 8.99 -5.28
C LEU A 135 6.19 7.53 -5.26
N VAL A 136 5.68 6.71 -6.17
CA VAL A 136 6.02 5.28 -6.25
C VAL A 136 7.52 5.09 -6.46
N ASN A 137 8.14 5.88 -7.35
CA ASN A 137 9.57 5.81 -7.58
C ASN A 137 10.40 6.23 -6.34
N ALA A 138 9.92 7.19 -5.55
CA ALA A 138 10.57 7.56 -4.29
C ALA A 138 10.55 6.39 -3.31
N TYR A 139 9.41 5.72 -3.16
CA TYR A 139 9.29 4.56 -2.27
C TYR A 139 10.11 3.36 -2.73
N TYR A 140 10.20 3.08 -4.04
CA TYR A 140 11.09 2.04 -4.55
C TYR A 140 12.56 2.35 -4.25
N ARG A 141 12.98 3.63 -4.33
CA ARG A 141 14.36 4.02 -3.95
C ARG A 141 14.60 3.82 -2.46
N THR A 142 13.66 4.25 -1.62
CA THR A 142 13.75 4.08 -0.16
C THR A 142 13.78 2.61 0.22
N ALA A 143 12.90 1.80 -0.34
CA ALA A 143 12.86 0.35 -0.11
C ALA A 143 14.18 -0.31 -0.52
N GLY A 144 14.73 0.03 -1.70
CA GLY A 144 16.02 -0.47 -2.14
C GLY A 144 17.19 -0.06 -1.23
N ALA A 145 17.20 1.18 -0.74
CA ALA A 145 18.20 1.65 0.22
C ALA A 145 18.12 0.93 1.58
N LEU A 146 16.95 0.42 1.94
CA LEU A 146 16.72 -0.40 3.15
C LEU A 146 16.97 -1.89 2.93
N GLY A 147 17.43 -2.30 1.74
CA GLY A 147 17.72 -3.70 1.43
C GLY A 147 16.50 -4.55 1.09
N VAL A 148 15.36 -3.94 0.76
CA VAL A 148 14.18 -4.67 0.27
C VAL A 148 14.48 -5.25 -1.11
N GLU A 149 14.29 -6.55 -1.24
CA GLU A 149 14.35 -7.22 -2.54
C GLU A 149 13.02 -7.05 -3.29
N VAL A 150 13.09 -6.84 -4.60
CA VAL A 150 11.91 -6.72 -5.47
C VAL A 150 12.07 -7.64 -6.67
N ALA A 151 11.15 -8.59 -6.84
CA ALA A 151 11.03 -9.40 -8.04
C ALA A 151 9.94 -8.79 -8.93
N TYR A 152 10.29 -8.48 -10.17
CA TYR A 152 9.38 -8.03 -11.21
C TYR A 152 9.01 -9.20 -12.12
N ASP A 153 7.95 -9.07 -12.90
CA ASP A 153 7.43 -10.17 -13.74
C ASP A 153 7.19 -11.44 -12.89
N ALA A 154 6.77 -11.22 -11.63
CA ALA A 154 6.59 -12.25 -10.62
C ALA A 154 5.12 -12.35 -10.23
N GLU A 155 4.39 -13.22 -10.91
CA GLU A 155 2.96 -13.45 -10.70
C GLU A 155 2.74 -14.48 -9.60
N VAL A 156 2.02 -14.11 -8.54
CA VAL A 156 1.62 -15.05 -7.49
C VAL A 156 0.42 -15.85 -7.96
N ILE A 157 0.60 -17.17 -8.06
CA ILE A 157 -0.42 -18.11 -8.54
C ILE A 157 -1.23 -18.69 -7.38
N GLU A 158 -0.53 -19.04 -6.29
CA GLU A 158 -1.14 -19.73 -5.15
C GLU A 158 -0.47 -19.31 -3.84
N LEU A 159 -1.25 -19.32 -2.75
CA LEU A 159 -0.76 -19.17 -1.37
C LEU A 159 -1.01 -20.47 -0.61
N ASP A 160 0.03 -21.04 0.00
CA ASP A 160 -0.13 -22.15 0.92
C ASP A 160 -0.40 -21.60 2.32
N ILE A 161 -1.65 -21.81 2.78
CA ILE A 161 -2.12 -21.41 4.10
C ILE A 161 -2.72 -22.65 4.77
N ARG A 162 -2.10 -23.11 5.87
CA ARG A 162 -2.53 -24.28 6.64
C ARG A 162 -2.89 -23.82 8.05
N ASP A 163 -4.06 -24.19 8.52
CA ASP A 163 -4.55 -23.85 9.86
C ASP A 163 -4.46 -22.34 10.18
N GLY A 164 -4.77 -21.49 9.17
CA GLY A 164 -4.69 -20.05 9.29
C GLY A 164 -3.27 -19.46 9.25
N LYS A 165 -2.24 -20.29 9.08
CA LYS A 165 -0.85 -19.85 8.99
C LYS A 165 -0.35 -19.91 7.55
N PHE A 166 0.25 -18.82 7.09
CA PHE A 166 0.95 -18.77 5.82
C PHE A 166 2.27 -19.53 5.90
N THR A 167 2.60 -20.28 4.86
CA THR A 167 3.86 -21.04 4.73
C THR A 167 4.66 -20.65 3.52
N SER A 168 4.02 -20.60 2.35
CA SER A 168 4.69 -20.27 1.09
C SER A 168 3.74 -19.70 0.04
N ALA A 169 4.30 -19.15 -1.02
CA ALA A 169 3.60 -18.75 -2.22
C ALA A 169 4.21 -19.43 -3.45
N ILE A 170 3.38 -19.89 -4.38
CA ILE A 170 3.82 -20.33 -5.71
C ILE A 170 3.78 -19.11 -6.63
N VAL A 171 4.90 -18.86 -7.29
CA VAL A 171 5.14 -17.67 -8.11
C VAL A 171 5.58 -18.09 -9.50
N ALA A 172 4.88 -17.62 -10.55
CA ALA A 172 5.36 -17.71 -11.91
C ALA A 172 6.39 -16.59 -12.16
N HIS A 173 7.60 -16.96 -12.53
CA HIS A 173 8.67 -16.02 -12.81
C HIS A 173 9.62 -16.61 -13.86
N GLN A 174 9.88 -15.85 -14.92
CA GLN A 174 10.80 -16.25 -16.03
C GLN A 174 10.51 -17.66 -16.60
N GLY A 175 9.23 -18.00 -16.75
CA GLY A 175 8.80 -19.29 -17.32
C GLY A 175 8.83 -20.48 -16.37
N ALA A 176 9.25 -20.30 -15.12
CA ALA A 176 9.25 -21.33 -14.07
C ALA A 176 8.22 -21.03 -12.97
N GLN A 177 7.78 -22.08 -12.28
CA GLN A 177 7.03 -21.94 -11.01
C GLN A 177 8.00 -22.15 -9.86
N LEU A 178 8.05 -21.17 -8.97
CA LEU A 178 8.96 -21.14 -7.83
C LEU A 178 8.17 -21.11 -6.54
N GLU A 179 8.57 -21.87 -5.55
CA GLU A 179 8.04 -21.80 -4.20
C GLU A 179 8.84 -20.78 -3.39
N ILE A 180 8.18 -19.75 -2.88
CA ILE A 180 8.78 -18.71 -2.04
C ILE A 180 8.25 -18.83 -0.63
N ARG A 181 9.15 -19.00 0.34
CA ARG A 181 8.80 -19.17 1.76
C ARG A 181 8.98 -17.86 2.52
N ALA A 182 8.04 -17.58 3.41
CA ALA A 182 8.18 -16.47 4.36
C ALA A 182 7.39 -16.75 5.65
N LYS A 183 7.77 -16.04 6.73
CA LYS A 183 7.11 -16.16 8.03
C LYS A 183 5.76 -15.44 8.06
N ALA A 184 5.61 -14.37 7.26
CA ALA A 184 4.38 -13.60 7.12
C ALA A 184 4.16 -13.15 5.68
N VAL A 185 2.90 -12.91 5.32
CA VAL A 185 2.52 -12.38 4.00
C VAL A 185 1.64 -11.13 4.15
N VAL A 186 1.90 -10.13 3.33
CA VAL A 186 1.05 -8.94 3.18
C VAL A 186 0.45 -8.95 1.78
N ALA A 187 -0.87 -9.15 1.68
CA ALA A 187 -1.58 -9.09 0.41
C ALA A 187 -1.95 -7.63 0.10
N ALA A 188 -1.18 -6.99 -0.77
CA ALA A 188 -1.37 -5.60 -1.19
C ALA A 188 -1.63 -5.49 -2.70
N THR A 189 -2.31 -6.51 -3.26
CA THR A 189 -2.69 -6.58 -4.67
C THR A 189 -4.02 -5.89 -4.93
N SER A 190 -4.33 -5.62 -6.21
CA SER A 190 -5.65 -5.16 -6.61
C SER A 190 -6.71 -6.26 -6.47
N HIS A 191 -7.97 -5.85 -6.40
CA HIS A 191 -9.14 -6.71 -6.11
C HIS A 191 -9.29 -7.96 -7.02
N ALA A 192 -8.80 -7.91 -8.25
CA ALA A 192 -8.95 -9.03 -9.20
C ALA A 192 -8.16 -10.29 -8.78
N LEU A 193 -6.93 -10.12 -8.28
CA LEU A 193 -6.11 -11.24 -7.76
C LEU A 193 -6.72 -11.83 -6.49
N TRP A 194 -7.27 -11.00 -5.61
CA TRP A 194 -7.92 -11.44 -4.38
C TRP A 194 -9.12 -12.35 -4.66
N ARG A 195 -9.97 -12.01 -5.65
CA ARG A 195 -11.08 -12.88 -6.08
C ARG A 195 -10.60 -14.25 -6.59
N SER A 196 -9.48 -14.30 -7.29
CA SER A 196 -8.91 -15.56 -7.78
C SER A 196 -8.44 -16.47 -6.63
N PHE A 197 -7.84 -15.93 -5.58
CA PHE A 197 -7.44 -16.69 -4.40
C PHE A 197 -8.63 -17.13 -3.54
N ALA A 198 -9.62 -16.27 -3.35
CA ALA A 198 -10.83 -16.59 -2.56
C ALA A 198 -11.72 -17.63 -3.23
N SER A 199 -11.79 -17.69 -4.58
CA SER A 199 -12.63 -18.61 -5.31
C SER A 199 -12.09 -20.05 -5.35
N LYS A 200 -10.78 -20.24 -5.24
CA LYS A 200 -10.15 -21.57 -5.27
C LYS A 200 -10.16 -22.31 -3.93
N ARG A 201 -10.40 -21.61 -2.83
CA ARG A 201 -10.58 -22.22 -1.51
C ARG A 201 -11.90 -21.74 -0.92
N ARG A 202 -12.72 -22.66 -0.37
CA ARG A 202 -13.86 -22.36 0.49
C ARG A 202 -13.34 -21.71 1.78
N MET A 203 -12.86 -20.47 1.68
CA MET A 203 -12.70 -19.63 2.84
C MET A 203 -14.08 -19.11 3.23
N GLY A 204 -14.52 -19.39 4.46
CA GLY A 204 -15.72 -18.79 5.02
C GLY A 204 -15.70 -17.28 4.81
N HIS A 205 -16.89 -16.70 4.65
CA HIS A 205 -17.12 -15.29 4.34
C HIS A 205 -16.24 -14.34 5.18
N TYR A 206 -15.16 -13.85 4.58
CA TYR A 206 -14.41 -12.71 5.08
C TYR A 206 -14.57 -11.57 4.06
N GLU A 207 -15.42 -10.63 4.38
CA GLU A 207 -15.75 -9.47 3.52
C GLU A 207 -14.70 -8.34 3.56
N ASN A 208 -13.53 -8.54 4.18
CA ASN A 208 -12.53 -7.49 4.34
C ASN A 208 -11.11 -7.97 4.00
N PRO A 209 -10.23 -7.09 3.46
CA PRO A 209 -8.83 -7.40 3.27
C PRO A 209 -8.17 -7.63 4.63
N ILE A 210 -7.69 -8.84 4.86
CA ILE A 210 -7.08 -9.26 6.12
C ILE A 210 -5.57 -9.12 6.01
N CYS A 211 -4.99 -8.38 6.94
CA CYS A 211 -3.59 -8.51 7.27
C CYS A 211 -3.45 -9.79 8.11
N ILE A 212 -2.95 -10.88 7.53
CA ILE A 212 -2.70 -12.12 8.26
C ILE A 212 -1.34 -11.96 8.95
N SER A 213 -1.36 -11.62 10.23
CA SER A 213 -0.20 -11.66 11.11
C SER A 213 -0.18 -13.00 11.81
N THR A 214 0.94 -13.70 11.74
CA THR A 214 1.21 -14.84 12.65
C THR A 214 1.83 -14.28 13.93
N ALA A 215 1.15 -14.41 15.05
CA ALA A 215 1.74 -14.23 16.37
C ALA A 215 2.67 -15.40 16.68
#